data_709536b83befa83982d6dd3aed33f5dc
#
_entry.id   709536b83befa83982d6dd3aed33f5dc
#
_cell.length_a   1.000
_cell.length_b   1.000
_cell.length_c   1.000
_cell.angle_alpha   90.00
_cell.angle_beta   90.00
_cell.angle_gamma   90.00
#
_symmetry.space_group_name_H-M   'P 1'
#
loop_
_entity.id
_entity.type
_entity.pdbx_description
1 polymer ?
#
loop_
_entity_poly.entity_id
_entity_poly.type
_entity_poly.pdbx_seq_one_letter_code
_entity_poly.pdbx_strand_id
1 'polypeptide(L)'
;ILNWRRQELGAFLGRTFPCWRDTSNLGSPTVKADADALRFFTRNVETIIALNRLHGTKTILIPQVMNIDDETDDDKTKIWTPFVVNSALKRILSEYHQVLARFAAPDVLYLDRVLNADWQETHFVDQGHFTPEGSKQFADIISDPVSEYCRL
;
A
#
# COMPACT_ATOMS: atom_id res chain seq x y z
N ILE A 1 -3.53 -27.33 11.06
CA ILE A 1 -4.05 -26.74 12.32
C ILE A 1 -4.20 -25.22 12.19
N LEU A 2 -3.25 -24.51 11.57
CA LEU A 2 -3.29 -23.05 11.38
C LEU A 2 -4.40 -22.58 10.40
N ASN A 3 -4.71 -23.35 9.36
CA ASN A 3 -5.75 -23.00 8.38
C ASN A 3 -7.16 -23.09 8.95
N TRP A 4 -7.43 -24.05 9.85
CA TRP A 4 -8.74 -24.19 10.48
C TRP A 4 -9.06 -22.99 11.38
N ARG A 5 -8.08 -22.50 12.16
CA ARG A 5 -8.26 -21.33 13.03
C ARG A 5 -8.50 -20.02 12.23
N ARG A 6 -7.90 -19.90 11.03
CA ARG A 6 -8.16 -18.73 10.16
C ARG A 6 -9.59 -18.70 9.64
N GLN A 7 -10.14 -19.87 9.27
CA GLN A 7 -11.54 -19.97 8.80
C GLN A 7 -12.53 -19.66 9.92
N GLU A 8 -12.29 -20.13 11.13
CA GLU A 8 -13.14 -19.84 12.29
C GLU A 8 -13.08 -18.36 12.71
N LEU A 9 -11.88 -17.75 12.69
CA LEU A 9 -11.72 -16.35 12.99
C LEU A 9 -12.42 -15.46 11.94
N GLY A 10 -12.31 -15.82 10.68
CA GLY A 10 -13.02 -15.15 9.57
C GLY A 10 -14.54 -15.25 9.73
N ALA A 11 -15.05 -16.42 10.09
CA ALA A 11 -16.48 -16.62 10.32
C ALA A 11 -16.98 -15.90 11.59
N PHE A 12 -16.15 -15.79 12.62
CA PHE A 12 -16.46 -15.03 13.83
C PHE A 12 -16.48 -13.52 13.55
N LEU A 13 -15.46 -13.00 12.88
CA LEU A 13 -15.37 -11.59 12.50
C LEU A 13 -16.49 -11.18 11.55
N GLY A 14 -16.87 -12.03 10.59
CA GLY A 14 -17.98 -11.77 9.69
C GLY A 14 -19.36 -11.72 10.37
N ARG A 15 -19.52 -12.41 11.52
CA ARG A 15 -20.75 -12.32 12.34
C ARG A 15 -20.78 -11.07 13.24
N THR A 16 -19.62 -10.65 13.72
CA THR A 16 -19.51 -9.53 14.67
C THR A 16 -19.43 -8.18 13.96
N PHE A 17 -18.88 -8.16 12.75
CA PHE A 17 -18.72 -6.97 11.92
C PHE A 17 -19.41 -7.17 10.56
N PRO A 18 -20.66 -6.72 10.39
CA PRO A 18 -21.42 -6.90 9.14
C PRO A 18 -20.75 -6.32 7.88
N CYS A 19 -19.78 -5.42 8.05
CA CYS A 19 -18.97 -4.88 6.95
C CYS A 19 -17.96 -5.90 6.38
N TRP A 20 -17.73 -7.01 7.05
CA TRP A 20 -16.90 -8.14 6.59
C TRP A 20 -17.75 -9.23 5.93
N ARG A 21 -18.92 -8.88 5.43
CA ARG A 21 -19.82 -9.82 4.79
C ARG A 21 -19.23 -10.39 3.51
N ASP A 22 -19.38 -11.71 3.44
CA ASP A 22 -19.48 -12.60 2.27
C ASP A 22 -19.04 -11.97 0.94
N THR A 23 -17.81 -12.29 0.56
CA THR A 23 -17.22 -11.88 -0.73
C THR A 23 -17.89 -12.55 -1.93
N SER A 24 -18.81 -13.50 -1.73
CA SER A 24 -19.53 -14.23 -2.79
C SER A 24 -20.42 -13.34 -3.65
N ASN A 25 -20.82 -12.14 -3.14
CA ASN A 25 -21.62 -11.15 -3.86
C ASN A 25 -20.82 -9.93 -4.35
N LEU A 26 -19.49 -9.96 -4.22
CA LEU A 26 -18.66 -8.92 -4.81
C LEU A 26 -18.63 -9.17 -6.31
N GLY A 27 -18.96 -8.14 -7.08
CA GLY A 27 -18.89 -8.16 -8.53
C GLY A 27 -17.51 -8.58 -9.05
N SER A 28 -17.38 -8.69 -10.37
CA SER A 28 -16.08 -9.04 -10.98
C SER A 28 -14.96 -8.17 -10.44
N PRO A 29 -13.77 -8.74 -10.18
CA PRO A 29 -12.61 -7.97 -9.71
C PRO A 29 -12.36 -6.76 -10.59
N THR A 30 -12.02 -5.63 -9.97
CA THR A 30 -11.77 -4.40 -10.71
C THR A 30 -10.42 -4.43 -11.42
N VAL A 31 -10.39 -3.82 -12.59
CA VAL A 31 -9.16 -3.57 -13.37
C VAL A 31 -8.73 -2.11 -13.34
N LYS A 32 -9.46 -1.25 -12.62
CA LYS A 32 -9.19 0.20 -12.51
C LYS A 32 -9.29 0.63 -11.06
N ALA A 33 -8.56 1.68 -10.69
CA ALA A 33 -8.78 2.33 -9.42
C ALA A 33 -10.21 2.90 -9.37
N ASP A 34 -10.86 2.72 -8.23
CA ASP A 34 -12.17 3.31 -7.98
C ASP A 34 -12.02 4.83 -7.76
N ALA A 35 -12.76 5.62 -8.52
CA ALA A 35 -12.67 7.07 -8.47
C ALA A 35 -13.07 7.65 -7.11
N ASP A 36 -14.06 7.06 -6.45
CA ASP A 36 -14.46 7.47 -5.11
C ASP A 36 -13.41 7.08 -4.08
N ALA A 37 -12.80 5.90 -4.20
CA ALA A 37 -11.70 5.47 -3.34
C ALA A 37 -10.49 6.42 -3.49
N LEU A 38 -10.11 6.79 -4.71
CA LEU A 38 -9.05 7.77 -4.95
C LEU A 38 -9.40 9.15 -4.36
N ARG A 39 -10.64 9.60 -4.50
CA ARG A 39 -11.12 10.85 -3.92
C ARG A 39 -11.04 10.83 -2.38
N PHE A 40 -11.49 9.74 -1.75
CA PHE A 40 -11.39 9.58 -0.30
C PHE A 40 -9.95 9.49 0.17
N PHE A 41 -9.09 8.76 -0.54
CA PHE A 41 -7.67 8.69 -0.25
C PHE A 41 -7.03 10.08 -0.31
N THR A 42 -7.26 10.82 -1.41
CA THR A 42 -6.75 12.19 -1.58
C THR A 42 -7.15 13.09 -0.41
N ARG A 43 -8.44 13.14 -0.10
CA ARG A 43 -8.96 13.93 1.04
C ARG A 43 -8.32 13.54 2.37
N ASN A 44 -8.12 12.23 2.60
CA ASN A 44 -7.54 11.78 3.86
C ASN A 44 -6.07 12.20 3.96
N VAL A 45 -5.29 12.11 2.88
CA VAL A 45 -3.91 12.60 2.84
C VAL A 45 -3.86 14.12 3.06
N GLU A 46 -4.71 14.89 2.39
CA GLU A 46 -4.85 16.34 2.60
C GLU A 46 -5.15 16.68 4.06
N THR A 47 -6.07 15.94 4.68
CA THR A 47 -6.45 16.15 6.08
C THR A 47 -5.27 15.89 7.01
N ILE A 48 -4.52 14.81 6.80
CA ILE A 48 -3.33 14.48 7.61
C ILE A 48 -2.29 15.59 7.48
N ILE A 49 -1.99 16.03 6.26
CA ILE A 49 -1.03 17.11 6.01
C ILE A 49 -1.49 18.42 6.67
N ALA A 50 -2.77 18.77 6.53
CA ALA A 50 -3.31 19.99 7.15
C ALA A 50 -3.22 19.95 8.68
N LEU A 51 -3.51 18.81 9.30
CA LEU A 51 -3.36 18.64 10.75
C LEU A 51 -1.90 18.73 11.17
N ASN A 52 -0.98 18.12 10.43
CA ASN A 52 0.45 18.23 10.72
C ASN A 52 0.94 19.67 10.63
N ARG A 53 0.51 20.42 9.60
CA ARG A 53 0.82 21.84 9.45
C ARG A 53 0.32 22.67 10.63
N LEU A 54 -0.91 22.41 11.08
CA LEU A 54 -1.50 23.10 12.23
C LEU A 54 -0.65 22.93 13.51
N HIS A 55 0.02 21.79 13.63
CA HIS A 55 0.89 21.46 14.76
C HIS A 55 2.38 21.73 14.50
N GLY A 56 2.73 22.39 13.40
CA GLY A 56 4.12 22.64 13.03
C GLY A 56 4.94 21.37 12.76
N THR A 57 4.27 20.27 12.40
CA THR A 57 4.89 18.98 12.14
C THR A 57 5.08 18.76 10.63
N LYS A 58 6.27 18.37 10.23
CA LYS A 58 6.56 17.96 8.85
C LYS A 58 5.92 16.59 8.53
N THR A 59 5.59 16.37 7.27
CA THR A 59 5.01 15.11 6.80
C THR A 59 5.97 14.38 5.89
N ILE A 60 6.09 13.07 6.04
CA ILE A 60 6.82 12.21 5.11
C ILE A 60 5.81 11.23 4.51
N LEU A 61 5.70 11.24 3.19
CA LEU A 61 4.86 10.34 2.42
C LEU A 61 5.74 9.29 1.75
N ILE A 62 5.52 8.04 2.10
CA ILE A 62 6.26 6.91 1.55
C ILE A 62 5.28 6.05 0.75
N PRO A 63 5.47 5.90 -0.57
CA PRO A 63 4.62 5.03 -1.37
C PRO A 63 4.86 3.56 -0.99
N GLN A 64 3.81 2.76 -1.08
CA GLN A 64 3.90 1.33 -0.81
C GLN A 64 4.67 0.63 -1.94
N VAL A 65 5.67 -0.16 -1.54
CA VAL A 65 6.39 -1.07 -2.43
C VAL A 65 5.73 -2.44 -2.36
N MET A 66 5.56 -3.08 -3.51
CA MET A 66 4.99 -4.43 -3.59
C MET A 66 5.76 -5.27 -4.60
N ASN A 67 5.90 -6.56 -4.30
CA ASN A 67 6.43 -7.56 -5.22
C ASN A 67 5.34 -7.99 -6.20
N ILE A 68 5.23 -7.25 -7.29
CA ILE A 68 4.24 -7.49 -8.35
C ILE A 68 4.96 -7.49 -9.68
N ASP A 69 4.99 -8.64 -10.34
CA ASP A 69 5.49 -8.77 -11.70
C ASP A 69 4.43 -8.35 -12.71
N ASP A 70 4.86 -7.73 -13.81
CA ASP A 70 3.97 -7.35 -14.93
C ASP A 70 3.41 -8.57 -15.67
N GLU A 71 4.08 -9.74 -15.53
CA GLU A 71 3.78 -11.00 -16.21
C GLU A 71 3.04 -12.00 -15.32
N THR A 72 2.72 -11.69 -14.09
CA THR A 72 1.97 -12.63 -13.27
C THR A 72 0.58 -12.79 -13.87
N ASP A 73 0.53 -13.81 -14.70
CA ASP A 73 -0.69 -14.51 -15.09
C ASP A 73 -1.60 -14.60 -13.84
N ASP A 74 -2.91 -14.65 -14.07
CA ASP A 74 -3.94 -14.78 -13.03
C ASP A 74 -3.78 -16.05 -12.17
N ASP A 75 -2.56 -16.38 -11.79
CA ASP A 75 -2.27 -17.47 -10.87
C ASP A 75 -2.95 -17.20 -9.55
N LYS A 76 -4.05 -17.90 -9.34
CA LYS A 76 -4.92 -17.82 -8.17
C LYS A 76 -4.18 -17.98 -6.84
N THR A 77 -2.94 -18.46 -6.87
CA THR A 77 -2.10 -18.65 -5.69
C THR A 77 -1.51 -17.34 -5.16
N LYS A 78 -1.43 -16.29 -5.98
CA LYS A 78 -0.88 -14.98 -5.65
C LYS A 78 -1.94 -13.88 -5.55
N ILE A 79 -3.21 -14.22 -5.35
CA ILE A 79 -4.28 -13.24 -5.22
C ILE A 79 -4.08 -12.44 -3.93
N TRP A 80 -3.69 -11.19 -4.08
CA TRP A 80 -3.56 -10.24 -2.97
C TRP A 80 -4.92 -9.89 -2.38
N THR A 81 -5.89 -9.68 -3.23
CA THR A 81 -7.24 -9.28 -2.83
C THR A 81 -8.27 -9.83 -3.83
N PRO A 82 -9.42 -10.30 -3.36
CA PRO A 82 -10.49 -10.75 -4.24
C PRO A 82 -11.14 -9.61 -5.05
N PHE A 83 -10.74 -8.35 -4.78
CA PHE A 83 -11.37 -7.17 -5.37
C PHE A 83 -10.64 -6.61 -6.58
N VAL A 84 -9.39 -7.00 -6.80
CA VAL A 84 -8.53 -6.44 -7.85
C VAL A 84 -7.91 -7.57 -8.65
N VAL A 85 -7.90 -7.44 -9.97
CA VAL A 85 -7.15 -8.33 -10.85
C VAL A 85 -5.65 -8.10 -10.65
N ASN A 86 -4.87 -9.17 -10.42
CA ASN A 86 -3.43 -9.07 -10.15
C ASN A 86 -2.68 -8.25 -11.19
N SER A 87 -2.92 -8.50 -12.48
CA SER A 87 -2.31 -7.75 -13.58
C SER A 87 -2.64 -6.25 -13.60
N ALA A 88 -3.70 -5.82 -12.90
CA ALA A 88 -4.08 -4.41 -12.79
C ALA A 88 -3.50 -3.73 -11.55
N LEU A 89 -3.00 -4.50 -10.56
CA LEU A 89 -2.64 -3.99 -9.24
C LEU A 89 -1.52 -2.94 -9.31
N LYS A 90 -0.48 -3.18 -10.10
CA LYS A 90 0.63 -2.24 -10.29
C LYS A 90 0.15 -0.89 -10.84
N ARG A 91 -0.74 -0.93 -11.83
CA ARG A 91 -1.33 0.29 -12.40
C ARG A 91 -2.20 1.02 -11.39
N ILE A 92 -3.05 0.29 -10.64
CA ILE A 92 -3.91 0.86 -9.61
C ILE A 92 -3.05 1.53 -8.53
N LEU A 93 -1.99 0.86 -8.04
CA LEU A 93 -1.07 1.45 -7.07
C LEU A 93 -0.40 2.70 -7.61
N SER A 94 0.01 2.70 -8.90
CA SER A 94 0.60 3.88 -9.54
C SER A 94 -0.33 5.10 -9.48
N GLU A 95 -1.65 4.93 -9.61
CA GLU A 95 -2.60 6.03 -9.47
C GLU A 95 -2.61 6.61 -8.04
N TYR A 96 -2.53 5.77 -7.00
CA TYR A 96 -2.38 6.21 -5.62
C TYR A 96 -1.04 6.89 -5.35
N HIS A 97 0.06 6.37 -5.92
CA HIS A 97 1.38 6.99 -5.81
C HIS A 97 1.41 8.38 -6.46
N GLN A 98 0.75 8.56 -7.60
CA GLN A 98 0.60 9.87 -8.24
C GLN A 98 -0.18 10.86 -7.36
N VAL A 99 -1.17 10.39 -6.62
CA VAL A 99 -1.86 11.25 -5.63
C VAL A 99 -0.87 11.70 -4.56
N LEU A 100 -0.07 10.80 -3.98
CA LEU A 100 0.94 11.16 -2.96
C LEU A 100 1.96 12.16 -3.52
N ALA A 101 2.46 11.94 -4.72
CA ALA A 101 3.47 12.79 -5.36
C ALA A 101 3.01 14.26 -5.53
N ARG A 102 1.70 14.49 -5.73
CA ARG A 102 1.13 15.85 -5.86
C ARG A 102 1.23 16.70 -4.60
N PHE A 103 1.41 16.06 -3.45
CA PHE A 103 1.51 16.74 -2.16
C PHE A 103 2.95 17.13 -1.79
N ALA A 104 3.94 16.78 -2.60
CA ALA A 104 5.34 17.17 -2.35
C ALA A 104 5.46 18.69 -2.21
N ALA A 105 6.04 19.16 -1.10
CA ALA A 105 6.16 20.56 -0.73
C ALA A 105 7.34 20.72 0.27
N PRO A 106 7.79 21.93 0.59
CA PRO A 106 8.88 22.12 1.56
C PRO A 106 8.64 21.48 2.92
N ASP A 107 7.37 21.34 3.33
CA ASP A 107 6.92 20.71 4.58
C ASP A 107 6.35 19.29 4.37
N VAL A 108 6.41 18.76 3.15
CA VAL A 108 5.94 17.42 2.80
C VAL A 108 6.97 16.73 1.93
N LEU A 109 7.72 15.80 2.50
CA LEU A 109 8.68 14.97 1.76
C LEU A 109 7.95 13.78 1.12
N TYR A 110 8.04 13.63 -0.21
CA TYR A 110 7.61 12.44 -0.91
C TYR A 110 8.84 11.60 -1.28
N LEU A 111 8.88 10.36 -0.83
CA LEU A 111 10.02 9.45 -0.99
C LEU A 111 9.79 8.46 -2.16
N ASP A 112 9.84 8.94 -3.38
CA ASP A 112 9.68 8.13 -4.61
C ASP A 112 10.83 7.14 -4.84
N ARG A 113 12.01 7.39 -4.26
CA ARG A 113 13.19 6.52 -4.42
C ARG A 113 12.94 5.07 -3.99
N VAL A 114 11.98 4.83 -3.09
CA VAL A 114 11.60 3.45 -2.72
C VAL A 114 10.96 2.69 -3.89
N LEU A 115 10.32 3.39 -4.83
CA LEU A 115 9.72 2.77 -6.03
C LEU A 115 10.76 2.43 -7.10
N ASN A 116 11.90 3.14 -7.09
CA ASN A 116 12.96 3.03 -8.11
C ASN A 116 14.13 2.16 -7.63
N ALA A 117 14.05 1.58 -6.45
CA ALA A 117 15.08 0.71 -5.92
C ALA A 117 15.06 -0.67 -6.59
N ASP A 118 16.20 -1.33 -6.62
CA ASP A 118 16.35 -2.68 -7.18
C ASP A 118 15.81 -3.73 -6.20
N TRP A 119 14.48 -3.90 -6.21
CA TRP A 119 13.80 -4.90 -5.39
C TRP A 119 13.92 -6.29 -6.02
N GLN A 120 14.36 -7.26 -5.22
CA GLN A 120 14.43 -8.67 -5.60
C GLN A 120 13.30 -9.45 -4.93
N GLU A 121 12.87 -10.56 -5.51
CA GLU A 121 11.85 -11.44 -4.94
C GLU A 121 12.22 -11.88 -3.50
N THR A 122 13.50 -12.10 -3.23
CA THR A 122 14.04 -12.46 -1.91
C THR A 122 13.85 -11.38 -0.84
N HIS A 123 13.55 -10.15 -1.22
CA HIS A 123 13.25 -9.07 -0.30
C HIS A 123 11.82 -9.13 0.25
N PHE A 124 11.00 -10.05 -0.25
CA PHE A 124 9.58 -10.15 0.14
C PHE A 124 9.25 -11.55 0.65
N VAL A 125 8.44 -11.61 1.70
CA VAL A 125 7.82 -12.85 2.20
C VAL A 125 6.62 -13.23 1.35
N ASP A 126 5.90 -12.22 0.89
CA ASP A 126 4.74 -12.27 0.01
C ASP A 126 4.69 -11.01 -0.86
N GLN A 127 3.53 -10.70 -1.43
CA GLN A 127 3.40 -9.52 -2.30
C GLN A 127 3.60 -8.17 -1.60
N GLY A 128 3.46 -8.08 -0.29
CA GLY A 128 3.46 -6.80 0.43
C GLY A 128 4.27 -6.74 1.73
N HIS A 129 4.85 -7.86 2.17
CA HIS A 129 5.62 -7.91 3.41
C HIS A 129 7.08 -8.20 3.13
N PHE A 130 7.95 -7.40 3.72
CA PHE A 130 9.40 -7.57 3.58
C PHE A 130 9.95 -8.72 4.41
N THR A 131 10.98 -9.38 3.88
CA THR A 131 11.90 -10.19 4.67
C THR A 131 12.78 -9.28 5.55
N PRO A 132 13.61 -9.84 6.46
CA PRO A 132 14.61 -9.06 7.17
C PRO A 132 15.56 -8.28 6.23
N GLU A 133 15.98 -8.90 5.11
CA GLU A 133 16.80 -8.27 4.09
C GLU A 133 16.06 -7.13 3.39
N GLY A 134 14.83 -7.37 2.98
CA GLY A 134 13.98 -6.33 2.37
C GLY A 134 13.73 -5.17 3.32
N SER A 135 13.51 -5.45 4.61
CA SER A 135 13.36 -4.41 5.64
C SER A 135 14.63 -3.60 5.82
N LYS A 136 15.81 -4.26 5.79
CA LYS A 136 17.10 -3.57 5.85
C LYS A 136 17.29 -2.67 4.63
N GLN A 137 17.07 -3.19 3.42
CA GLN A 137 17.18 -2.39 2.20
C GLN A 137 16.23 -1.18 2.24
N PHE A 138 14.98 -1.39 2.67
CA PHE A 138 14.03 -0.29 2.83
C PHE A 138 14.55 0.77 3.79
N ALA A 139 15.08 0.37 4.95
CA ALA A 139 15.64 1.28 5.93
C ALA A 139 16.86 2.05 5.35
N ASP A 140 17.75 1.36 4.63
CA ASP A 140 18.93 1.97 3.99
C ASP A 140 18.51 3.03 2.94
N ILE A 141 17.42 2.80 2.20
CA ILE A 141 16.90 3.74 1.20
C ILE A 141 16.35 5.01 1.84
N ILE A 142 15.63 4.89 2.96
CA ILE A 142 14.91 6.02 3.55
C ILE A 142 15.70 6.79 4.62
N SER A 143 16.72 6.19 5.25
CA SER A 143 17.39 6.76 6.42
C SER A 143 18.02 8.13 6.15
N ASP A 144 18.79 8.27 5.08
CA ASP A 144 19.48 9.52 4.76
C ASP A 144 18.50 10.66 4.43
N PRO A 145 17.55 10.49 3.47
CA PRO A 145 16.60 11.56 3.15
C PRO A 145 15.68 11.92 4.32
N VAL A 146 15.30 10.97 5.15
CA VAL A 146 14.52 11.25 6.36
C VAL A 146 15.35 12.05 7.36
N SER A 147 16.60 11.63 7.59
CA SER A 147 17.52 12.32 8.51
C SER A 147 17.82 13.74 8.05
N GLU A 148 18.03 13.95 6.75
CA GLU A 148 18.26 15.27 6.17
C GLU A 148 17.01 16.16 6.34
N TYR A 149 15.85 15.65 5.96
CA TYR A 149 14.60 16.38 6.05
C TYR A 149 14.21 16.76 7.49
N CYS A 150 14.53 15.92 8.46
CA CYS A 150 14.25 16.20 9.87
C CYS A 150 15.21 17.25 10.48
N ARG A 151 16.39 17.50 9.86
CA ARG A 151 17.33 18.52 10.34
C ARG A 151 16.99 19.94 9.88
N LEU A 152 16.25 20.08 8.80
CA LEU A 152 15.80 21.36 8.25
C LEU A 152 14.60 21.90 9.05
#